data_547af137422e07dff39b062ad0090296
#
_entry.id   547af137422e07dff39b062ad0090296
#
_cell.length_a   1.000
_cell.length_b   1.000
_cell.length_c   1.000
_cell.angle_alpha   90.00
_cell.angle_beta   90.00
_cell.angle_gamma   90.00
#
_symmetry.space_group_name_H-M   'P 1'
#
loop_
_entity.id
_entity.type
_entity.pdbx_description
1 polymer ?
#
loop_
_entity_poly.entity_id
_entity_poly.type
_entity_poly.pdbx_seq_one_letter_code
_entity_poly.pdbx_strand_id
1 'polypeptide(L)'
;HHIEPLVTISHYEMPYALVEKYNGWEGRECIALFEKYCKVIFERYQHKVKYWLTFNEINSGTTKLGNVLSTSTVKGYTGPITQVPDSMQARYQALHHQFVASARVVKYAHEHYPQFKLGNMICFITSYPYTCRPEDILEAQHQMRNMNWYCSDVQVRGEYPYYAKKFW
;
A
#
# COMPACT_ATOMS: atom_id res chain seq x y z
N HIS A 1 -16.25 23.68 13.43
CA HIS A 1 -15.36 24.17 12.37
C HIS A 1 -15.83 23.79 10.94
N HIS A 2 -16.87 22.97 10.80
CA HIS A 2 -17.39 22.48 9.51
C HIS A 2 -16.32 21.89 8.58
N ILE A 3 -15.36 21.12 9.15
CA ILE A 3 -14.29 20.44 8.42
C ILE A 3 -14.59 18.94 8.47
N GLU A 4 -14.70 18.33 7.30
CA GLU A 4 -14.86 16.87 7.17
C GLU A 4 -13.47 16.21 7.17
N PRO A 5 -13.18 15.30 8.11
CA PRO A 5 -11.86 14.64 8.15
C PRO A 5 -11.77 13.52 7.11
N LEU A 6 -10.62 13.43 6.43
CA LEU A 6 -10.19 12.27 5.65
C LEU A 6 -8.97 11.68 6.36
N VAL A 7 -9.12 10.47 6.91
CA VAL A 7 -8.10 9.85 7.75
C VAL A 7 -7.39 8.73 7.01
N THR A 8 -6.06 8.81 6.92
CA THR A 8 -5.21 7.71 6.46
C THR A 8 -4.86 6.81 7.64
N ILE A 9 -5.22 5.52 7.56
CA ILE A 9 -5.07 4.56 8.66
C ILE A 9 -3.61 4.18 8.88
N SER A 10 -2.87 3.94 7.79
CA SER A 10 -1.43 3.69 7.83
C SER A 10 -0.70 4.66 6.90
N HIS A 11 0.18 5.47 7.50
CA HIS A 11 0.95 6.52 6.79
C HIS A 11 2.44 6.36 7.10
N TYR A 12 3.00 5.16 6.81
CA TYR A 12 4.40 4.74 6.98
C TYR A 12 4.84 4.36 8.40
N GLU A 13 4.05 4.65 9.41
CA GLU A 13 4.35 4.37 10.82
C GLU A 13 3.98 2.93 11.20
N MET A 14 4.84 1.97 10.94
CA MET A 14 4.65 0.62 11.47
C MET A 14 5.24 0.52 12.90
N PRO A 15 4.53 -0.08 13.86
CA PRO A 15 5.09 -0.36 15.18
C PRO A 15 6.38 -1.19 15.05
N TYR A 16 7.49 -0.72 15.63
CA TYR A 16 8.81 -1.34 15.49
C TYR A 16 8.84 -2.82 15.92
N ALA A 17 8.05 -3.18 16.93
CA ALA A 17 7.92 -4.58 17.35
C ALA A 17 7.44 -5.52 16.21
N LEU A 18 6.67 -5.02 15.25
CA LEU A 18 6.25 -5.81 14.07
C LEU A 18 7.39 -5.95 13.05
N VAL A 19 8.26 -4.95 12.96
CA VAL A 19 9.47 -5.03 12.15
C VAL A 19 10.42 -6.09 12.75
N GLU A 20 10.66 -6.06 14.05
CA GLU A 20 11.53 -7.03 14.72
C GLU A 20 10.99 -8.45 14.63
N LYS A 21 9.69 -8.63 14.82
CA LYS A 21 9.08 -9.96 14.89
C LYS A 21 8.82 -10.55 13.50
N TYR A 22 8.32 -9.75 12.58
CA TYR A 22 7.75 -10.22 11.32
C TYR A 22 8.42 -9.66 10.06
N ASN A 23 9.44 -8.81 10.18
CA ASN A 23 10.01 -8.03 9.11
C ASN A 23 8.96 -7.17 8.39
N GLY A 24 8.18 -6.42 9.20
CA GLY A 24 7.13 -5.57 8.69
C GLY A 24 6.05 -6.36 7.95
N TRP A 25 5.61 -5.84 6.80
CA TRP A 25 4.55 -6.44 6.01
C TRP A 25 4.93 -7.75 5.30
N GLU A 26 6.21 -8.17 5.33
CA GLU A 26 6.59 -9.51 4.86
C GLU A 26 5.91 -10.60 5.69
N GLY A 27 5.72 -10.35 7.00
CA GLY A 27 4.99 -11.26 7.88
C GLY A 27 3.48 -11.22 7.62
N ARG A 28 2.92 -12.38 7.25
CA ARG A 28 1.48 -12.53 6.98
C ARG A 28 0.59 -12.20 8.18
N GLU A 29 1.10 -12.32 9.39
CA GLU A 29 0.42 -11.98 10.66
C GLU A 29 -0.01 -10.53 10.71
N CYS A 30 0.72 -9.63 10.03
CA CYS A 30 0.40 -8.21 9.96
C CYS A 30 -0.99 -7.95 9.35
N ILE A 31 -1.50 -8.86 8.50
CA ILE A 31 -2.86 -8.76 7.95
C ILE A 31 -3.90 -8.75 9.08
N ALA A 32 -3.84 -9.74 9.97
CA ALA A 32 -4.80 -9.86 11.06
C ALA A 32 -4.62 -8.75 12.12
N LEU A 33 -3.38 -8.34 12.35
CA LEU A 33 -3.09 -7.25 13.30
C LEU A 33 -3.62 -5.91 12.80
N PHE A 34 -3.46 -5.63 11.51
CA PHE A 34 -4.00 -4.42 10.88
C PHE A 34 -5.54 -4.42 10.90
N GLU A 35 -6.16 -5.55 10.56
CA GLU A 35 -7.62 -5.70 10.64
C GLU A 35 -8.13 -5.45 12.06
N LYS A 36 -7.47 -6.01 13.09
CA LYS A 36 -7.80 -5.77 14.50
C LYS A 36 -7.71 -4.29 14.86
N TYR A 37 -6.63 -3.62 14.45
CA TYR A 37 -6.46 -2.18 14.66
C TYR A 37 -7.58 -1.37 14.01
N CYS A 38 -7.89 -1.65 12.74
CA CYS A 38 -8.96 -0.96 12.02
C CYS A 38 -10.33 -1.13 12.69
N LYS A 39 -10.65 -2.32 13.18
CA LYS A 39 -11.92 -2.56 13.91
C LYS A 39 -12.06 -1.65 15.13
N VAL A 40 -10.99 -1.49 15.90
CA VAL A 40 -10.98 -0.62 17.09
C VAL A 40 -11.16 0.85 16.72
N ILE A 41 -10.43 1.35 15.72
CA ILE A 41 -10.55 2.75 15.33
C ILE A 41 -11.90 3.07 14.66
N PHE A 42 -12.44 2.15 13.87
CA PHE A 42 -13.75 2.32 13.25
C PHE A 42 -14.85 2.43 14.32
N GLU A 43 -14.88 1.53 15.29
CA GLU A 43 -15.82 1.58 16.41
C GLU A 43 -15.70 2.91 17.17
N ARG A 44 -14.46 3.32 17.50
CA ARG A 44 -14.21 4.52 18.29
C ARG A 44 -14.57 5.81 17.59
N TYR A 45 -14.37 5.88 16.28
CA TYR A 45 -14.49 7.12 15.51
C TYR A 45 -15.65 7.15 14.51
N GLN A 46 -16.55 6.14 14.53
CA GLN A 46 -17.66 6.00 13.56
C GLN A 46 -18.57 7.23 13.46
N HIS A 47 -18.68 8.04 14.53
CA HIS A 47 -19.51 9.25 14.54
C HIS A 47 -18.72 10.53 14.22
N LYS A 48 -17.42 10.41 13.96
CA LYS A 48 -16.51 11.55 13.75
C LYS A 48 -15.83 11.53 12.39
N VAL A 49 -15.61 10.35 11.82
CA VAL A 49 -14.88 10.17 10.57
C VAL A 49 -15.71 9.30 9.62
N LYS A 50 -15.94 9.82 8.44
CA LYS A 50 -16.66 9.13 7.36
C LYS A 50 -15.73 8.64 6.27
N TYR A 51 -14.63 9.37 6.01
CA TYR A 51 -13.70 9.11 4.92
C TYR A 51 -12.40 8.53 5.45
N TRP A 52 -12.03 7.35 4.93
CA TRP A 52 -10.86 6.60 5.37
C TRP A 52 -10.00 6.18 4.18
N LEU A 53 -8.69 6.27 4.30
CA LEU A 53 -7.73 5.68 3.38
C LEU A 53 -6.98 4.57 4.12
N THR A 54 -6.88 3.38 3.53
CA THR A 54 -6.22 2.24 4.19
C THR A 54 -4.73 2.44 4.31
N PHE A 55 -4.08 2.82 3.21
CA PHE A 55 -2.64 3.06 3.14
C PHE A 55 -2.33 4.35 2.41
N ASN A 56 -1.29 5.05 2.86
CA ASN A 56 -0.69 6.15 2.11
C ASN A 56 0.28 5.60 1.07
N GLU A 57 0.19 6.11 -0.17
CA GLU A 57 1.12 5.81 -1.27
C GLU A 57 1.55 4.33 -1.34
N ILE A 58 0.57 3.42 -1.30
CA ILE A 58 0.83 1.97 -1.28
C ILE A 58 1.75 1.54 -2.42
N ASN A 59 1.72 2.26 -3.54
CA ASN A 59 2.53 2.01 -4.71
C ASN A 59 4.03 2.31 -4.51
N SER A 60 4.42 3.00 -3.45
CA SER A 60 5.84 3.11 -3.08
C SER A 60 6.47 1.73 -2.83
N GLY A 61 5.67 0.73 -2.43
CA GLY A 61 6.08 -0.67 -2.32
C GLY A 61 6.60 -1.29 -3.61
N THR A 62 6.32 -0.72 -4.79
CA THR A 62 6.90 -1.17 -6.06
C THR A 62 8.33 -0.68 -6.28
N THR A 63 8.80 0.27 -5.48
CA THR A 63 10.15 0.86 -5.57
C THR A 63 11.06 0.37 -4.45
N LYS A 64 12.38 0.49 -4.65
CA LYS A 64 13.38 0.11 -3.64
C LYS A 64 13.18 0.82 -2.29
N LEU A 65 12.81 2.11 -2.30
CA LEU A 65 12.52 2.86 -1.08
C LEU A 65 11.27 2.36 -0.34
N GLY A 66 10.43 1.60 -1.01
CA GLY A 66 9.25 0.99 -0.42
C GLY A 66 9.56 0.03 0.74
N ASN A 67 10.78 -0.54 0.80
CA ASN A 67 11.23 -1.34 1.94
C ASN A 67 11.13 -0.56 3.25
N VAL A 68 11.42 0.74 3.21
CA VAL A 68 11.37 1.62 4.39
C VAL A 68 10.00 2.30 4.50
N LEU A 69 9.57 2.94 3.43
CA LEU A 69 8.38 3.81 3.47
C LEU A 69 7.08 3.02 3.59
N SER A 70 6.90 2.00 2.76
CA SER A 70 5.60 1.30 2.66
C SER A 70 5.56 0.00 3.45
N THR A 71 6.55 -0.87 3.23
CA THR A 71 6.46 -2.26 3.70
C THR A 71 7.19 -2.53 5.01
N SER A 72 8.07 -1.63 5.44
CA SER A 72 8.89 -1.76 6.65
C SER A 72 9.68 -3.09 6.70
N THR A 73 10.18 -3.56 5.55
CA THR A 73 10.97 -4.80 5.42
C THR A 73 12.45 -4.53 5.69
N VAL A 74 12.76 -4.10 6.90
CA VAL A 74 14.08 -3.58 7.30
C VAL A 74 14.61 -4.23 8.59
N LYS A 75 14.14 -5.42 8.93
CA LYS A 75 14.53 -6.13 10.15
C LYS A 75 16.05 -6.24 10.28
N GLY A 76 16.56 -5.80 11.44
CA GLY A 76 18.00 -5.88 11.75
C GLY A 76 18.88 -4.87 11.01
N TYR A 77 18.30 -4.03 10.15
CA TYR A 77 19.06 -3.00 9.45
C TYR A 77 19.17 -1.72 10.29
N THR A 78 20.40 -1.22 10.44
CA THR A 78 20.72 -0.01 11.24
C THR A 78 21.51 1.04 10.46
N GLY A 79 21.74 0.80 9.17
CA GLY A 79 22.51 1.69 8.30
C GLY A 79 21.70 2.85 7.71
N PRO A 80 22.29 3.66 6.83
CA PRO A 80 21.62 4.77 6.16
C PRO A 80 20.45 4.29 5.29
N ILE A 81 19.35 5.04 5.30
CA ILE A 81 18.13 4.73 4.54
C ILE A 81 18.38 4.50 3.03
N THR A 82 19.38 5.18 2.47
CA THR A 82 19.76 5.07 1.05
C THR A 82 20.48 3.77 0.70
N GLN A 83 20.90 3.01 1.72
CA GLN A 83 21.67 1.76 1.58
C GLN A 83 20.91 0.51 2.06
N VAL A 84 19.61 0.66 2.34
CA VAL A 84 18.78 -0.48 2.74
C VAL A 84 18.87 -1.59 1.69
N PRO A 85 19.17 -2.84 2.10
CA PRO A 85 19.13 -3.98 1.20
C PRO A 85 17.77 -4.13 0.55
N ASP A 86 17.75 -4.42 -0.76
CA ASP A 86 16.51 -4.60 -1.50
C ASP A 86 16.34 -6.07 -1.88
N SER A 87 15.16 -6.59 -1.54
CA SER A 87 14.65 -7.85 -2.08
C SER A 87 13.30 -7.57 -2.75
N MET A 88 13.29 -7.59 -4.08
CA MET A 88 12.06 -7.40 -4.85
C MET A 88 11.01 -8.44 -4.44
N GLN A 89 11.41 -9.68 -4.24
CA GLN A 89 10.54 -10.75 -3.75
C GLN A 89 9.87 -10.38 -2.42
N ALA A 90 10.65 -9.96 -1.42
CA ALA A 90 10.12 -9.57 -0.11
C ALA A 90 9.18 -8.37 -0.20
N ARG A 91 9.54 -7.35 -1.00
CA ARG A 91 8.70 -6.17 -1.23
C ARG A 91 7.34 -6.50 -1.84
N TYR A 92 7.32 -7.29 -2.92
CA TYR A 92 6.06 -7.66 -3.56
C TYR A 92 5.24 -8.62 -2.70
N GLN A 93 5.87 -9.49 -1.91
CA GLN A 93 5.17 -10.32 -0.93
C GLN A 93 4.54 -9.45 0.17
N ALA A 94 5.27 -8.48 0.68
CA ALA A 94 4.77 -7.52 1.67
C ALA A 94 3.62 -6.66 1.10
N LEU A 95 3.77 -6.19 -0.13
CA LEU A 95 2.75 -5.43 -0.84
C LEU A 95 1.47 -6.26 -1.06
N HIS A 96 1.61 -7.56 -1.39
CA HIS A 96 0.49 -8.49 -1.44
C HIS A 96 -0.25 -8.57 -0.11
N HIS A 97 0.47 -8.65 1.01
CA HIS A 97 -0.15 -8.67 2.34
C HIS A 97 -0.89 -7.37 2.66
N GLN A 98 -0.37 -6.22 2.23
CA GLN A 98 -1.10 -4.94 2.35
C GLN A 98 -2.39 -4.93 1.51
N PHE A 99 -2.37 -5.46 0.28
CA PHE A 99 -3.59 -5.61 -0.53
C PHE A 99 -4.64 -6.46 0.16
N VAL A 100 -4.23 -7.62 0.69
CA VAL A 100 -5.15 -8.51 1.43
C VAL A 100 -5.69 -7.84 2.69
N ALA A 101 -4.84 -7.13 3.44
CA ALA A 101 -5.25 -6.39 4.63
C ALA A 101 -6.27 -5.29 4.28
N SER A 102 -5.98 -4.50 3.25
CA SER A 102 -6.89 -3.47 2.73
C SER A 102 -8.25 -4.06 2.34
N ALA A 103 -8.25 -5.12 1.54
CA ALA A 103 -9.49 -5.77 1.08
C ALA A 103 -10.34 -6.29 2.25
N ARG A 104 -9.72 -6.91 3.27
CA ARG A 104 -10.43 -7.37 4.48
C ARG A 104 -11.06 -6.22 5.27
N VAL A 105 -10.32 -5.14 5.43
CA VAL A 105 -10.77 -3.94 6.15
C VAL A 105 -11.92 -3.26 5.41
N VAL A 106 -11.80 -3.12 4.09
CA VAL A 106 -12.86 -2.55 3.24
C VAL A 106 -14.14 -3.39 3.32
N LYS A 107 -14.00 -4.72 3.19
CA LYS A 107 -15.13 -5.63 3.34
C LYS A 107 -15.80 -5.48 4.70
N TYR A 108 -15.02 -5.54 5.78
CA TYR A 108 -15.54 -5.38 7.14
C TYR A 108 -16.28 -4.04 7.33
N ALA A 109 -15.67 -2.95 6.82
CA ALA A 109 -16.29 -1.63 6.94
C ALA A 109 -17.61 -1.54 6.17
N HIS A 110 -17.71 -2.08 4.96
CA HIS A 110 -18.94 -2.09 4.19
C HIS A 110 -20.06 -2.89 4.88
N GLU A 111 -19.71 -3.98 5.57
CA GLU A 111 -20.68 -4.83 6.28
C GLU A 111 -21.18 -4.19 7.59
N HIS A 112 -20.34 -3.41 8.29
CA HIS A 112 -20.64 -2.92 9.64
C HIS A 112 -20.87 -1.40 9.72
N TYR A 113 -20.35 -0.63 8.77
CA TYR A 113 -20.39 0.83 8.74
C TYR A 113 -20.73 1.34 7.34
N PRO A 114 -21.98 1.17 6.88
CA PRO A 114 -22.38 1.50 5.50
C PRO A 114 -22.23 2.98 5.15
N GLN A 115 -22.11 3.86 6.16
CA GLN A 115 -21.85 5.28 5.98
C GLN A 115 -20.40 5.60 5.61
N PHE A 116 -19.46 4.65 5.84
CA PHE A 116 -18.05 4.88 5.56
C PHE A 116 -17.75 4.88 4.06
N LYS A 117 -16.80 5.72 3.68
CA LYS A 117 -16.21 5.76 2.35
C LYS A 117 -14.73 5.43 2.48
N LEU A 118 -14.36 4.25 1.99
CA LEU A 118 -12.98 3.78 2.06
C LEU A 118 -12.32 3.90 0.70
N GLY A 119 -11.07 4.32 0.73
CA GLY A 119 -10.21 4.45 -0.43
C GLY A 119 -8.79 4.07 -0.12
N ASN A 120 -7.93 4.39 -1.05
CA ASN A 120 -6.50 4.19 -0.97
C ASN A 120 -5.78 5.36 -1.65
N MET A 121 -4.58 5.67 -1.20
CA MET A 121 -3.80 6.76 -1.76
C MET A 121 -2.69 6.23 -2.64
N ILE A 122 -2.55 6.79 -3.82
CA ILE A 122 -1.51 6.50 -4.80
C ILE A 122 -0.64 7.75 -5.00
N CYS A 123 0.66 7.60 -4.89
CA CYS A 123 1.62 8.60 -5.38
C CYS A 123 1.66 8.51 -6.91
N PHE A 124 0.89 9.35 -7.57
CA PHE A 124 0.78 9.31 -9.03
C PHE A 124 1.95 10.04 -9.69
N ILE A 125 2.84 9.28 -10.32
CA ILE A 125 4.01 9.80 -11.04
C ILE A 125 3.83 9.54 -12.52
N THR A 126 3.68 10.61 -13.30
CA THR A 126 3.53 10.50 -14.75
C THR A 126 4.87 10.21 -15.44
N SER A 127 4.84 9.26 -16.37
CA SER A 127 5.96 8.97 -17.26
C SER A 127 5.53 9.22 -18.70
N TYR A 128 6.32 10.01 -19.40
CA TYR A 128 6.11 10.31 -20.82
C TYR A 128 7.23 9.71 -21.66
N PRO A 129 6.94 9.26 -22.91
CA PRO A 129 8.00 8.82 -23.82
C PRO A 129 8.91 10.00 -24.18
N TYR A 130 10.21 9.75 -24.21
CA TYR A 130 11.20 10.76 -24.57
C TYR A 130 11.09 11.16 -26.06
N THR A 131 10.77 10.19 -26.92
CA THR A 131 10.50 10.40 -28.34
C THR A 131 9.25 9.63 -28.78
N CYS A 132 8.84 9.78 -30.05
CA CYS A 132 7.75 8.98 -30.64
C CYS A 132 8.18 7.56 -31.07
N ARG A 133 9.40 7.11 -30.75
CA ARG A 133 9.86 5.76 -31.05
C ARG A 133 9.07 4.73 -30.26
N PRO A 134 8.75 3.56 -30.84
CA PRO A 134 7.99 2.51 -30.15
C PRO A 134 8.62 2.07 -28.83
N GLU A 135 9.96 2.03 -28.73
CA GLU A 135 10.69 1.63 -27.54
C GLU A 135 10.44 2.62 -26.38
N ASP A 136 10.49 3.92 -26.65
CA ASP A 136 10.26 4.96 -25.65
C ASP A 136 8.80 4.94 -25.17
N ILE A 137 7.86 4.68 -26.07
CA ILE A 137 6.43 4.56 -25.75
C ILE A 137 6.18 3.34 -24.89
N LEU A 138 6.78 2.19 -25.21
CA LEU A 138 6.64 0.96 -24.44
C LEU A 138 7.26 1.09 -23.05
N GLU A 139 8.42 1.75 -22.94
CA GLU A 139 9.06 1.99 -21.65
C GLU A 139 8.22 2.91 -20.76
N ALA A 140 7.72 4.02 -21.31
CA ALA A 140 6.82 4.92 -20.56
C ALA A 140 5.57 4.18 -20.08
N GLN A 141 4.98 3.33 -20.91
CA GLN A 141 3.84 2.49 -20.55
C GLN A 141 4.21 1.49 -19.43
N HIS A 142 5.40 0.87 -19.50
CA HIS A 142 5.89 -0.05 -18.48
C HIS A 142 6.03 0.65 -17.13
N GLN A 143 6.65 1.83 -17.10
CA GLN A 143 6.79 2.64 -15.89
C GLN A 143 5.43 3.06 -15.31
N MET A 144 4.50 3.52 -16.15
CA MET A 144 3.14 3.86 -15.73
C MET A 144 2.41 2.67 -15.13
N ARG A 145 2.55 1.48 -15.71
CA ARG A 145 1.94 0.24 -15.18
C ARG A 145 2.53 -0.15 -13.85
N ASN A 146 3.85 -0.12 -13.70
CA ASN A 146 4.52 -0.48 -12.46
C ASN A 146 4.20 0.52 -11.34
N MET A 147 4.42 1.80 -11.60
CA MET A 147 4.32 2.82 -10.57
C MET A 147 2.87 3.18 -10.21
N ASN A 148 2.01 3.34 -11.21
CA ASN A 148 0.67 3.86 -10.96
C ASN A 148 -0.42 2.79 -11.03
N TRP A 149 -0.48 2.02 -12.13
CA TRP A 149 -1.62 1.16 -12.41
C TRP A 149 -1.64 -0.14 -11.63
N TYR A 150 -0.49 -0.76 -11.34
CA TYR A 150 -0.43 -2.04 -10.64
C TYR A 150 -1.21 -2.02 -9.33
N CYS A 151 -0.90 -1.08 -8.45
CA CYS A 151 -1.56 -0.98 -7.15
C CYS A 151 -3.00 -0.47 -7.27
N SER A 152 -3.27 0.50 -8.13
CA SER A 152 -4.63 1.02 -8.31
C SER A 152 -5.57 -0.01 -8.92
N ASP A 153 -5.12 -0.80 -9.90
CA ASP A 153 -5.93 -1.88 -10.48
C ASP A 153 -6.29 -2.92 -9.42
N VAL A 154 -5.33 -3.36 -8.60
CA VAL A 154 -5.61 -4.32 -7.51
C VAL A 154 -6.58 -3.74 -6.48
N GLN A 155 -6.38 -2.50 -6.07
CA GLN A 155 -7.24 -1.86 -5.07
C GLN A 155 -8.68 -1.64 -5.56
N VAL A 156 -8.86 -1.28 -6.84
CA VAL A 156 -10.18 -0.99 -7.41
C VAL A 156 -10.90 -2.26 -7.86
N ARG A 157 -10.18 -3.22 -8.46
CA ARG A 157 -10.78 -4.41 -9.08
C ARG A 157 -10.77 -5.64 -8.18
N GLY A 158 -9.89 -5.67 -7.15
CA GLY A 158 -9.73 -6.83 -6.26
C GLY A 158 -8.98 -8.00 -6.91
N GLU A 159 -8.35 -7.79 -8.06
CA GLU A 159 -7.58 -8.80 -8.80
C GLU A 159 -6.32 -8.21 -9.42
N TYR A 160 -5.34 -9.07 -9.69
CA TYR A 160 -4.12 -8.66 -10.35
C TYR A 160 -4.35 -8.41 -11.84
N PRO A 161 -3.86 -7.29 -12.39
CA PRO A 161 -3.93 -7.03 -13.83
C PRO A 161 -3.08 -8.03 -14.61
N TYR A 162 -3.44 -8.29 -15.87
CA TYR A 162 -2.75 -9.27 -16.73
C TYR A 162 -1.24 -9.01 -16.87
N TYR A 163 -0.82 -7.77 -16.78
CA TYR A 163 0.59 -7.39 -16.89
C TYR A 163 1.39 -7.57 -15.59
N ALA A 164 0.74 -7.88 -14.47
CA ALA A 164 1.40 -8.04 -13.17
C ALA A 164 2.49 -9.11 -13.17
N LYS A 165 2.29 -10.19 -13.94
CA LYS A 165 3.28 -11.28 -14.11
C LYS A 165 4.65 -10.84 -14.65
N LYS A 166 4.77 -9.58 -15.11
CA LYS A 166 6.04 -9.02 -15.55
C LYS A 166 6.86 -8.40 -14.41
N PHE A 167 6.28 -8.26 -13.23
CA PHE A 167 6.92 -7.61 -12.08
C PHE A 167 7.42 -8.63 -11.03
N TRP A 168 6.93 -9.88 -11.08
CA TRP A 168 7.32 -11.00 -10.20
C TRP A 168 7.19 -12.35 -10.85
#